data_090381e37514ee21a31f768edce5dfc0
#
_entry.id   090381e37514ee21a31f768edce5dfc0
#
_cell.length_a   1.000
_cell.length_b   1.000
_cell.length_c   1.000
_cell.angle_alpha   90.00
_cell.angle_beta   90.00
_cell.angle_gamma   90.00
#
_symmetry.space_group_name_H-M   'P 1'
#
loop_
_entity.id
_entity.type
_entity.pdbx_description
1 polymer ?
#
loop_
_entity_poly.entity_id
_entity_poly.type
_entity_poly.pdbx_seq_one_letter_code
_entity_poly.pdbx_strand_id
1 'polypeptide(L)'
;MDFWFSEMQTPNVKLSIRVDHQLYSGKSEFQRIDVFESPEFGRFLTLDGYMMLTEKDEFIYHEMITHVPMAVHPKVRDVLVIGAGDGGVIRELTRYPEIEHIDMAEIDPLVVEVCRKYLPQTACRLDDPRLSIYYEDGVRFVRSKENCYDLIIVDSTDPFGPGEGLFTREFYGSCFKALREDGIMVNQHESPFYAADAAACQRAHKRI
;
A
#
# COMPACT_ATOMS: atom_id res chain seq x y z
N MET A 1 30.82 -15.26 -0.47
CA MET A 1 30.45 -14.13 -1.36
C MET A 1 29.22 -13.51 -0.71
N ASP A 2 29.25 -12.20 -0.42
CA ASP A 2 28.10 -11.53 0.20
C ASP A 2 27.22 -10.95 -0.88
N PHE A 3 25.90 -11.17 -0.78
CA PHE A 3 24.92 -10.58 -1.67
C PHE A 3 24.27 -9.37 -0.99
N TRP A 4 24.09 -8.31 -1.77
CA TRP A 4 23.48 -7.07 -1.29
C TRP A 4 22.37 -6.66 -2.24
N PHE A 5 21.15 -6.51 -1.70
CA PHE A 5 20.13 -5.73 -2.37
C PHE A 5 20.50 -4.26 -2.26
N SER A 6 20.31 -3.50 -3.32
CA SER A 6 20.62 -2.08 -3.32
C SER A 6 19.56 -1.29 -4.08
N GLU A 7 19.04 -0.26 -3.44
CA GLU A 7 18.08 0.67 -4.00
C GLU A 7 18.65 2.09 -4.00
N MET A 8 18.50 2.78 -5.12
CA MET A 8 18.91 4.18 -5.26
C MET A 8 17.79 5.09 -4.77
N GLN A 9 18.02 5.81 -3.68
CA GLN A 9 17.07 6.82 -3.16
C GLN A 9 17.20 8.14 -3.94
N THR A 10 18.41 8.47 -4.33
CA THR A 10 18.74 9.60 -5.23
C THR A 10 19.95 9.21 -6.05
N PRO A 11 20.36 9.97 -7.07
CA PRO A 11 21.64 9.73 -7.78
C PRO A 11 22.86 9.65 -6.86
N ASN A 12 22.77 10.18 -5.63
CA ASN A 12 23.87 10.29 -4.69
C ASN A 12 23.64 9.52 -3.37
N VAL A 13 22.48 8.89 -3.19
CA VAL A 13 22.12 8.14 -1.97
C VAL A 13 21.60 6.77 -2.34
N LYS A 14 22.17 5.75 -1.72
CA LYS A 14 21.81 4.36 -1.91
C LYS A 14 21.57 3.68 -0.56
N LEU A 15 20.46 2.97 -0.43
CA LEU A 15 20.23 2.01 0.62
C LEU A 15 20.76 0.64 0.17
N SER A 16 21.51 -0.07 1.04
CA SER A 16 21.93 -1.43 0.74
C SER A 16 21.71 -2.33 1.96
N ILE A 17 21.10 -3.49 1.72
CA ILE A 17 20.79 -4.49 2.74
C ILE A 17 21.46 -5.80 2.33
N ARG A 18 22.17 -6.45 3.28
CA ARG A 18 22.75 -7.78 3.04
C ARG A 18 21.61 -8.82 2.94
N VAL A 19 21.71 -9.67 1.94
CA VAL A 19 20.76 -10.72 1.62
C VAL A 19 21.41 -12.09 1.85
N ASP A 20 20.74 -12.94 2.62
CA ASP A 20 21.16 -14.32 2.79
C ASP A 20 20.53 -15.21 1.70
N HIS A 21 19.22 -15.00 1.40
CA HIS A 21 18.50 -15.79 0.41
C HIS A 21 17.54 -14.94 -0.42
N GLN A 22 17.42 -15.24 -1.71
CA GLN A 22 16.29 -14.84 -2.53
C GLN A 22 15.26 -15.95 -2.47
N LEU A 23 14.12 -15.68 -1.83
CA LEU A 23 13.06 -16.65 -1.58
C LEU A 23 12.09 -16.79 -2.77
N TYR A 24 11.91 -15.68 -3.49
CA TYR A 24 11.05 -15.61 -4.67
C TYR A 24 11.58 -14.57 -5.67
N SER A 25 11.37 -14.84 -6.94
CA SER A 25 11.53 -13.89 -8.04
C SER A 25 10.56 -14.26 -9.15
N GLY A 26 9.72 -13.33 -9.54
CA GLY A 26 8.74 -13.50 -10.61
C GLY A 26 8.36 -12.17 -11.24
N LYS A 27 7.57 -12.25 -12.30
CA LYS A 27 7.04 -11.07 -12.99
C LYS A 27 5.58 -11.30 -13.33
N SER A 28 4.73 -10.37 -12.94
CA SER A 28 3.35 -10.27 -13.42
C SER A 28 3.28 -9.46 -14.72
N GLU A 29 2.09 -9.20 -15.20
CA GLU A 29 1.87 -8.24 -16.29
C GLU A 29 2.12 -6.78 -15.87
N PHE A 30 2.16 -6.50 -14.55
CA PHE A 30 2.29 -5.16 -13.98
C PHE A 30 3.73 -4.84 -13.57
N GLN A 31 4.43 -5.78 -12.91
CA GLN A 31 5.70 -5.52 -12.27
C GLN A 31 6.50 -6.79 -11.98
N ARG A 32 7.78 -6.61 -11.67
CA ARG A 32 8.63 -7.66 -11.11
C ARG A 32 8.47 -7.69 -9.59
N ILE A 33 8.35 -8.89 -9.03
CA ILE A 33 8.17 -9.14 -7.60
C ILE A 33 9.33 -10.00 -7.13
N ASP A 34 10.08 -9.52 -6.15
CA ASP A 34 11.13 -10.31 -5.49
C ASP A 34 10.89 -10.33 -3.98
N VAL A 35 11.17 -11.47 -3.34
CA VAL A 35 11.20 -11.60 -1.89
C VAL A 35 12.57 -12.10 -1.49
N PHE A 36 13.19 -11.39 -0.57
CA PHE A 36 14.50 -11.70 -0.03
C PHE A 36 14.42 -11.98 1.47
N GLU A 37 15.46 -12.62 1.99
CA GLU A 37 15.69 -12.78 3.42
C GLU A 37 16.99 -12.12 3.83
N SER A 38 16.90 -11.27 4.84
CA SER A 38 18.04 -10.54 5.43
C SER A 38 18.20 -10.91 6.89
N PRO A 39 19.44 -11.05 7.39
CA PRO A 39 19.68 -11.34 8.80
C PRO A 39 19.29 -10.19 9.72
N GLU A 40 19.23 -8.95 9.22
CA GLU A 40 18.91 -7.76 10.02
C GLU A 40 17.43 -7.39 9.96
N PHE A 41 16.79 -7.55 8.79
CA PHE A 41 15.42 -7.06 8.54
C PHE A 41 14.38 -8.18 8.37
N GLY A 42 14.78 -9.47 8.47
CA GLY A 42 13.91 -10.58 8.15
C GLY A 42 13.61 -10.63 6.65
N ARG A 43 12.42 -11.10 6.30
CA ARG A 43 11.98 -11.10 4.91
C ARG A 43 11.57 -9.70 4.47
N PHE A 44 11.82 -9.39 3.22
CA PHE A 44 11.39 -8.12 2.63
C PHE A 44 10.94 -8.30 1.18
N LEU A 45 9.96 -7.49 0.81
CA LEU A 45 9.34 -7.45 -0.52
C LEU A 45 9.91 -6.30 -1.32
N THR A 46 10.19 -6.56 -2.59
CA THR A 46 10.49 -5.49 -3.55
C THR A 46 9.61 -5.61 -4.78
N LEU A 47 9.16 -4.47 -5.30
CA LEU A 47 8.43 -4.33 -6.55
C LEU A 47 9.28 -3.49 -7.51
N ASP A 48 9.62 -4.04 -8.69
CA ASP A 48 10.52 -3.44 -9.68
C ASP A 48 11.87 -2.98 -9.11
N GLY A 49 12.34 -3.63 -8.02
CA GLY A 49 13.59 -3.31 -7.34
C GLY A 49 13.49 -2.20 -6.30
N TYR A 50 12.29 -1.69 -6.02
CA TYR A 50 12.00 -0.78 -4.91
C TYR A 50 11.52 -1.58 -3.69
N MET A 51 12.04 -1.26 -2.52
CA MET A 51 11.67 -1.94 -1.28
C MET A 51 10.32 -1.43 -0.78
N MET A 52 9.37 -2.34 -0.65
CA MET A 52 8.02 -2.01 -0.18
C MET A 52 7.90 -2.14 1.33
N LEU A 53 8.37 -3.25 1.88
CA LEU A 53 8.30 -3.51 3.32
C LEU A 53 9.39 -4.48 3.77
N THR A 54 9.71 -4.47 5.06
CA THR A 54 10.50 -5.51 5.74
C THR A 54 9.72 -6.05 6.95
N GLU A 55 9.95 -7.30 7.34
CA GLU A 55 9.33 -7.90 8.54
C GLU A 55 9.62 -7.11 9.83
N LYS A 56 10.76 -6.45 9.87
CA LYS A 56 11.25 -5.75 11.08
C LYS A 56 10.49 -4.46 11.38
N ASP A 57 10.11 -3.70 10.37
CA ASP A 57 9.65 -2.31 10.56
C ASP A 57 8.34 -1.96 9.80
N GLU A 58 7.75 -2.91 9.06
CA GLU A 58 6.50 -2.68 8.31
C GLU A 58 5.35 -2.14 9.17
N PHE A 59 5.34 -2.54 10.46
CA PHE A 59 4.28 -2.15 11.38
C PHE A 59 4.24 -0.64 11.61
N ILE A 60 5.36 0.06 11.54
CA ILE A 60 5.43 1.52 11.70
C ILE A 60 4.54 2.20 10.66
N TYR A 61 4.63 1.75 9.40
CA TYR A 61 3.82 2.27 8.32
C TYR A 61 2.36 1.83 8.43
N HIS A 62 2.11 0.54 8.53
CA HIS A 62 0.74 -0.02 8.52
C HIS A 62 -0.10 0.47 9.71
N GLU A 63 0.50 0.59 10.90
CA GLU A 63 -0.18 1.17 12.05
C GLU A 63 -0.48 2.66 11.83
N MET A 64 0.46 3.44 11.30
CA MET A 64 0.24 4.88 11.11
C MET A 64 -0.81 5.18 10.05
N ILE A 65 -0.77 4.51 8.90
CA ILE A 65 -1.74 4.75 7.83
C ILE A 65 -3.16 4.30 8.23
N THR A 66 -3.27 3.33 9.14
CA THR A 66 -4.55 2.78 9.59
C THR A 66 -5.06 3.46 10.87
N HIS A 67 -4.27 3.48 11.94
CA HIS A 67 -4.78 3.89 13.25
C HIS A 67 -4.98 5.40 13.39
N VAL A 68 -4.21 6.21 12.66
CA VAL A 68 -4.39 7.68 12.70
C VAL A 68 -5.78 8.08 12.21
N PRO A 69 -6.23 7.70 10.99
CA PRO A 69 -7.59 8.03 10.54
C PRO A 69 -8.67 7.37 11.41
N MET A 70 -8.45 6.14 11.89
CA MET A 70 -9.39 5.46 12.79
C MET A 70 -9.57 6.17 14.14
N ALA A 71 -8.52 6.83 14.64
CA ALA A 71 -8.59 7.63 15.88
C ALA A 71 -9.27 8.99 15.69
N VAL A 72 -9.28 9.52 14.46
CA VAL A 72 -9.87 10.82 14.14
C VAL A 72 -11.36 10.70 13.77
N HIS A 73 -11.71 9.68 12.97
CA HIS A 73 -13.09 9.47 12.56
C HIS A 73 -13.90 8.75 13.66
N PRO A 74 -15.05 9.30 14.09
CA PRO A 74 -15.78 8.79 15.25
C PRO A 74 -16.48 7.43 15.01
N LYS A 75 -16.68 7.05 13.74
CA LYS A 75 -17.47 5.87 13.39
C LYS A 75 -17.16 5.38 11.98
N VAL A 76 -16.14 4.56 11.85
CA VAL A 76 -15.78 3.89 10.60
C VAL A 76 -16.44 2.52 10.53
N ARG A 77 -17.21 2.23 9.47
CA ARG A 77 -17.84 0.93 9.21
C ARG A 77 -17.46 0.36 7.85
N ASP A 78 -17.46 1.21 6.83
CA ASP A 78 -17.19 0.81 5.46
C ASP A 78 -15.88 1.45 4.99
N VAL A 79 -14.92 0.61 4.64
CA VAL A 79 -13.57 1.03 4.27
C VAL A 79 -13.26 0.57 2.85
N LEU A 80 -12.66 1.48 2.06
CA LEU A 80 -12.01 1.12 0.81
C LEU A 80 -10.49 1.18 1.00
N VAL A 81 -9.80 0.13 0.60
CA VAL A 81 -8.34 0.09 0.51
C VAL A 81 -7.96 -0.08 -0.95
N ILE A 82 -7.10 0.80 -1.46
CA ILE A 82 -6.58 0.73 -2.83
C ILE A 82 -5.10 0.35 -2.75
N GLY A 83 -4.74 -0.78 -3.36
CA GLY A 83 -3.46 -1.44 -3.17
C GLY A 83 -3.48 -2.37 -1.95
N ALA A 84 -2.43 -2.33 -1.14
CA ALA A 84 -2.26 -3.13 0.09
C ALA A 84 -2.18 -4.65 -0.15
N GLY A 85 -1.65 -5.07 -1.28
CA GLY A 85 -1.52 -6.50 -1.64
C GLY A 85 -0.70 -7.34 -0.67
N ASP A 86 0.13 -6.72 0.16
CA ASP A 86 0.85 -7.39 1.25
C ASP A 86 -0.05 -7.77 2.45
N GLY A 87 -1.20 -7.10 2.63
CA GLY A 87 -2.19 -7.38 3.67
C GLY A 87 -1.96 -6.65 5.00
N GLY A 88 -0.91 -5.83 5.14
CA GLY A 88 -0.59 -5.16 6.40
C GLY A 88 -1.68 -4.19 6.85
N VAL A 89 -2.20 -3.35 5.95
CA VAL A 89 -3.33 -2.46 6.23
C VAL A 89 -4.59 -3.26 6.60
N ILE A 90 -4.86 -4.36 5.90
CA ILE A 90 -6.00 -5.23 6.21
C ILE A 90 -5.87 -5.85 7.60
N ARG A 91 -4.66 -6.30 7.97
CA ARG A 91 -4.38 -6.81 9.32
C ARG A 91 -4.74 -5.78 10.38
N GLU A 92 -4.35 -4.53 10.20
CA GLU A 92 -4.62 -3.47 11.17
C GLU A 92 -6.11 -3.06 11.20
N LEU A 93 -6.77 -2.95 10.06
CA LEU A 93 -8.21 -2.65 9.99
C LEU A 93 -9.06 -3.72 10.66
N THR A 94 -8.70 -5.00 10.52
CA THR A 94 -9.47 -6.11 11.10
C THR A 94 -9.43 -6.17 12.63
N ARG A 95 -8.56 -5.38 13.28
CA ARG A 95 -8.53 -5.21 14.75
C ARG A 95 -9.70 -4.40 15.28
N TYR A 96 -10.40 -3.67 14.43
CA TYR A 96 -11.55 -2.85 14.78
C TYR A 96 -12.86 -3.63 14.56
N PRO A 97 -13.56 -4.04 15.64
CA PRO A 97 -14.79 -4.84 15.52
C PRO A 97 -15.97 -4.05 14.93
N GLU A 98 -15.91 -2.72 14.97
CA GLU A 98 -16.94 -1.83 14.42
C GLU A 98 -16.91 -1.74 12.89
N ILE A 99 -15.83 -2.12 12.23
CA ILE A 99 -15.75 -2.20 10.77
C ILE A 99 -16.62 -3.37 10.30
N GLU A 100 -17.56 -3.08 9.42
CA GLU A 100 -18.53 -4.04 8.88
C GLU A 100 -18.07 -4.59 7.51
N HIS A 101 -17.48 -3.72 6.66
CA HIS A 101 -17.04 -4.08 5.32
C HIS A 101 -15.71 -3.43 4.97
N ILE A 102 -14.86 -4.19 4.30
CA ILE A 102 -13.59 -3.73 3.72
C ILE A 102 -13.57 -4.17 2.27
N ASP A 103 -13.60 -3.22 1.35
CA ASP A 103 -13.31 -3.47 -0.06
C ASP A 103 -11.83 -3.19 -0.31
N MET A 104 -11.11 -4.12 -0.93
CA MET A 104 -9.71 -3.97 -1.32
C MET A 104 -9.61 -4.09 -2.83
N ALA A 105 -9.17 -3.03 -3.51
CA ALA A 105 -8.89 -3.01 -4.94
C ALA A 105 -7.38 -3.11 -5.18
N GLU A 106 -6.91 -4.30 -5.55
CA GLU A 106 -5.51 -4.61 -5.84
C GLU A 106 -5.35 -4.98 -7.32
N ILE A 107 -4.46 -4.29 -8.01
CA ILE A 107 -4.30 -4.50 -9.46
C ILE A 107 -3.56 -5.80 -9.77
N ASP A 108 -2.65 -6.24 -8.87
CA ASP A 108 -1.75 -7.37 -9.10
C ASP A 108 -2.04 -8.56 -8.19
N PRO A 109 -2.83 -9.55 -8.63
CA PRO A 109 -3.13 -10.73 -7.82
C PRO A 109 -1.89 -11.53 -7.42
N LEU A 110 -0.79 -11.42 -8.19
CA LEU A 110 0.46 -12.13 -7.88
C LEU A 110 1.13 -11.56 -6.62
N VAL A 111 0.99 -10.26 -6.33
CA VAL A 111 1.49 -9.67 -5.07
C VAL A 111 0.80 -10.32 -3.88
N VAL A 112 -0.53 -10.45 -3.92
CA VAL A 112 -1.32 -11.09 -2.85
C VAL A 112 -0.90 -12.55 -2.65
N GLU A 113 -0.75 -13.30 -3.74
CA GLU A 113 -0.33 -14.72 -3.70
C GLU A 113 1.06 -14.87 -3.08
N VAL A 114 2.02 -14.05 -3.51
CA VAL A 114 3.40 -14.07 -3.02
C VAL A 114 3.45 -13.68 -1.54
N CYS A 115 2.70 -12.66 -1.13
CA CYS A 115 2.67 -12.22 0.27
C CYS A 115 2.01 -13.25 1.19
N ARG A 116 0.93 -13.89 0.78
CA ARG A 116 0.33 -15.03 1.52
C ARG A 116 1.35 -16.13 1.80
N LYS A 117 2.23 -16.41 0.85
CA LYS A 117 3.21 -17.49 0.97
C LYS A 117 4.46 -17.10 1.74
N TYR A 118 5.00 -15.92 1.50
CA TYR A 118 6.32 -15.54 1.99
C TYR A 118 6.31 -14.50 3.11
N LEU A 119 5.21 -13.76 3.28
CA LEU A 119 5.01 -12.72 4.30
C LEU A 119 3.71 -12.97 5.09
N PRO A 120 3.55 -14.17 5.70
CA PRO A 120 2.29 -14.54 6.34
C PRO A 120 1.93 -13.65 7.55
N GLN A 121 2.88 -12.94 8.16
CA GLN A 121 2.60 -12.03 9.27
C GLN A 121 1.83 -10.78 8.84
N THR A 122 2.03 -10.27 7.62
CA THR A 122 1.23 -9.18 7.06
C THR A 122 -0.07 -9.71 6.44
N ALA A 123 0.02 -10.80 5.68
CA ALA A 123 -1.08 -11.38 4.91
C ALA A 123 -2.09 -12.21 5.74
N CYS A 124 -1.90 -12.32 7.07
CA CYS A 124 -2.66 -13.22 7.94
C CYS A 124 -4.17 -12.94 8.02
N ARG A 125 -4.63 -11.79 7.56
CA ARG A 125 -6.04 -11.38 7.60
C ARG A 125 -6.68 -11.21 6.22
N LEU A 126 -6.02 -11.63 5.16
CA LEU A 126 -6.58 -11.58 3.80
C LEU A 126 -7.74 -12.56 3.56
N ASP A 127 -8.12 -13.35 4.56
CA ASP A 127 -9.30 -14.23 4.57
C ASP A 127 -10.35 -13.81 5.61
N ASP A 128 -10.26 -12.58 6.16
CA ASP A 128 -11.27 -12.06 7.09
C ASP A 128 -12.64 -11.99 6.37
N PRO A 129 -13.75 -12.47 6.99
CA PRO A 129 -15.06 -12.52 6.36
C PRO A 129 -15.64 -11.15 5.97
N ARG A 130 -15.10 -10.06 6.52
CA ARG A 130 -15.50 -8.68 6.19
C ARG A 130 -14.78 -8.13 4.96
N LEU A 131 -13.72 -8.81 4.50
CA LEU A 131 -12.89 -8.38 3.37
C LEU A 131 -13.44 -8.93 2.06
N SER A 132 -13.58 -8.06 1.07
CA SER A 132 -13.77 -8.41 -0.35
C SER A 132 -12.59 -7.91 -1.16
N ILE A 133 -11.86 -8.81 -1.81
CA ILE A 133 -10.72 -8.47 -2.67
C ILE A 133 -11.20 -8.41 -4.13
N TYR A 134 -10.96 -7.28 -4.77
CA TYR A 134 -11.22 -7.04 -6.20
C TYR A 134 -9.89 -6.87 -6.93
N TYR A 135 -9.60 -7.79 -7.84
CA TYR A 135 -8.40 -7.72 -8.67
C TYR A 135 -8.64 -6.82 -9.87
N GLU A 136 -8.59 -5.51 -9.64
CA GLU A 136 -8.78 -4.50 -10.68
C GLU A 136 -8.08 -3.17 -10.33
N ASP A 137 -7.98 -2.30 -11.33
CA ASP A 137 -7.44 -0.94 -11.18
C ASP A 137 -8.28 -0.11 -10.20
N GLY A 138 -7.64 0.36 -9.11
CA GLY A 138 -8.28 1.17 -8.06
C GLY A 138 -8.90 2.47 -8.58
N VAL A 139 -8.32 3.11 -9.61
CA VAL A 139 -8.90 4.29 -10.26
C VAL A 139 -10.23 3.95 -10.91
N ARG A 140 -10.30 2.81 -11.58
CA ARG A 140 -11.52 2.32 -12.21
C ARG A 140 -12.55 1.91 -11.18
N PHE A 141 -12.12 1.20 -10.13
CA PHE A 141 -12.98 0.71 -9.07
C PHE A 141 -13.72 1.86 -8.36
N VAL A 142 -12.97 2.88 -7.88
CA VAL A 142 -13.56 3.98 -7.11
C VAL A 142 -14.48 4.88 -7.94
N ARG A 143 -14.26 4.97 -9.26
CA ARG A 143 -15.06 5.83 -10.16
C ARG A 143 -16.56 5.50 -10.16
N SER A 144 -16.92 4.24 -9.90
CA SER A 144 -18.30 3.76 -9.86
C SER A 144 -18.97 3.89 -8.49
N LYS A 145 -18.25 4.37 -7.47
CA LYS A 145 -18.73 4.44 -6.08
C LYS A 145 -19.21 5.85 -5.75
N GLU A 146 -20.25 5.94 -4.95
CA GLU A 146 -20.83 7.21 -4.51
C GLU A 146 -21.38 7.06 -3.09
N ASN A 147 -20.91 7.90 -2.16
CA ASN A 147 -21.35 7.95 -0.76
C ASN A 147 -21.37 6.56 -0.06
N CYS A 148 -20.31 5.77 -0.27
CA CYS A 148 -20.22 4.38 0.17
C CYS A 148 -19.30 4.18 1.38
N TYR A 149 -18.22 4.97 1.50
CA TYR A 149 -17.15 4.69 2.44
C TYR A 149 -16.97 5.78 3.48
N ASP A 150 -16.67 5.37 4.72
CA ASP A 150 -16.30 6.25 5.82
C ASP A 150 -14.79 6.56 5.78
N LEU A 151 -13.99 5.62 5.24
CA LEU A 151 -12.55 5.72 5.14
C LEU A 151 -12.07 5.15 3.79
N ILE A 152 -11.21 5.91 3.11
CA ILE A 152 -10.45 5.43 1.94
C ILE A 152 -8.97 5.49 2.29
N ILE A 153 -8.27 4.35 2.22
CA ILE A 153 -6.82 4.26 2.37
C ILE A 153 -6.23 3.93 1.00
N VAL A 154 -5.32 4.77 0.52
CA VAL A 154 -4.53 4.50 -0.69
C VAL A 154 -3.14 4.08 -0.27
N ASP A 155 -2.91 2.79 -0.32
CA ASP A 155 -1.66 2.11 0.04
C ASP A 155 -1.07 1.51 -1.24
N SER A 156 -0.44 2.36 -2.02
CA SER A 156 0.11 2.02 -3.34
C SER A 156 1.58 2.39 -3.44
N THR A 157 2.20 1.98 -4.55
CA THR A 157 3.53 2.47 -4.91
C THR A 157 3.52 3.98 -5.19
N ASP A 158 4.68 4.60 -5.18
CA ASP A 158 4.90 5.99 -5.58
C ASP A 158 4.36 6.29 -6.98
N PRO A 159 4.23 7.59 -7.40
CA PRO A 159 3.55 7.99 -8.63
C PRO A 159 4.34 7.65 -9.91
N PHE A 160 4.66 6.38 -10.08
CA PHE A 160 5.24 5.81 -11.30
C PHE A 160 4.61 4.45 -11.63
N GLY A 161 4.69 4.05 -12.91
CA GLY A 161 4.13 2.78 -13.36
C GLY A 161 2.62 2.65 -13.09
N PRO A 162 2.16 1.53 -12.51
CA PRO A 162 0.74 1.30 -12.23
C PRO A 162 0.13 2.33 -11.26
N GLY A 163 0.94 2.93 -10.36
CA GLY A 163 0.48 3.89 -9.36
C GLY A 163 0.21 5.30 -9.87
N GLU A 164 0.68 5.68 -11.07
CA GLU A 164 0.62 7.07 -11.56
C GLU A 164 -0.82 7.63 -11.59
N GLY A 165 -1.79 6.81 -11.93
CA GLY A 165 -3.20 7.19 -12.00
C GLY A 165 -3.81 7.63 -10.67
N LEU A 166 -3.27 7.13 -9.54
CA LEU A 166 -3.75 7.40 -8.19
C LEU A 166 -3.38 8.80 -7.64
N PHE A 167 -2.65 9.60 -8.42
CA PHE A 167 -2.24 10.95 -8.06
C PHE A 167 -2.87 12.01 -8.97
N THR A 168 -3.91 11.64 -9.71
CA THR A 168 -4.63 12.55 -10.62
C THR A 168 -5.78 13.27 -9.91
N ARG A 169 -6.15 14.45 -10.43
CA ARG A 169 -7.31 15.20 -9.94
C ARG A 169 -8.62 14.44 -10.10
N GLU A 170 -8.73 13.68 -11.18
CA GLU A 170 -9.89 12.84 -11.49
C GLU A 170 -10.04 11.71 -10.44
N PHE A 171 -8.93 11.12 -10.02
CA PHE A 171 -8.92 10.11 -8.98
C PHE A 171 -9.37 10.69 -7.63
N TYR A 172 -8.77 11.79 -7.19
CA TYR A 172 -9.18 12.46 -5.95
C TYR A 172 -10.65 12.89 -5.98
N GLY A 173 -11.13 13.41 -7.12
CA GLY A 173 -12.55 13.73 -7.30
C GLY A 173 -13.47 12.50 -7.24
N SER A 174 -13.01 11.34 -7.69
CA SER A 174 -13.76 10.07 -7.56
C SER A 174 -13.76 9.59 -6.11
N CYS A 175 -12.63 9.66 -5.40
CA CYS A 175 -12.55 9.34 -3.97
C CYS A 175 -13.48 10.26 -3.14
N PHE A 176 -13.48 11.57 -3.42
CA PHE A 176 -14.37 12.52 -2.76
C PHE A 176 -15.86 12.15 -2.92
N LYS A 177 -16.27 11.73 -4.12
CA LYS A 177 -17.65 11.27 -4.37
C LYS A 177 -17.98 9.94 -3.68
N ALA A 178 -16.99 9.03 -3.59
CA ALA A 178 -17.15 7.74 -2.96
C ALA A 178 -17.21 7.82 -1.42
N LEU A 179 -16.61 8.86 -0.83
CA LEU A 179 -16.68 9.14 0.60
C LEU A 179 -18.06 9.64 1.02
N ARG A 180 -18.47 9.28 2.23
CA ARG A 180 -19.58 9.92 2.93
C ARG A 180 -19.21 11.35 3.35
N GLU A 181 -20.18 12.12 3.81
CA GLU A 181 -20.03 13.55 4.13
C GLU A 181 -18.91 13.85 5.12
N ASP A 182 -18.73 12.97 6.12
CA ASP A 182 -17.69 13.05 7.16
C ASP A 182 -16.50 12.10 6.91
N GLY A 183 -16.47 11.44 5.74
CA GLY A 183 -15.46 10.45 5.40
C GLY A 183 -14.05 11.02 5.26
N ILE A 184 -13.06 10.20 5.54
CA ILE A 184 -11.63 10.56 5.50
C ILE A 184 -10.94 9.77 4.40
N MET A 185 -10.02 10.42 3.69
CA MET A 185 -9.07 9.78 2.79
C MET A 185 -7.66 9.94 3.33
N VAL A 186 -6.90 8.85 3.31
CA VAL A 186 -5.46 8.82 3.58
C VAL A 186 -4.74 8.26 2.37
N ASN A 187 -3.66 8.90 1.98
CA ASN A 187 -2.87 8.49 0.84
C ASN A 187 -1.39 8.45 1.20
N GLN A 188 -0.70 7.36 0.86
CA GLN A 188 0.75 7.27 0.91
C GLN A 188 1.36 8.29 -0.05
N HIS A 189 2.43 8.92 0.36
CA HIS A 189 3.20 9.88 -0.43
C HIS A 189 4.69 9.68 -0.24
N GLU A 190 5.46 10.14 -1.21
CA GLU A 190 6.91 10.19 -1.18
C GLU A 190 7.45 10.99 0.01
N SER A 191 8.69 10.70 0.40
CA SER A 191 9.37 11.36 1.51
C SER A 191 9.58 12.86 1.24
N PRO A 192 9.27 13.74 2.21
CA PRO A 192 9.52 15.18 2.07
C PRO A 192 11.00 15.55 2.25
N PHE A 193 11.88 14.60 2.60
CA PHE A 193 13.29 14.87 2.91
C PHE A 193 14.17 15.08 1.67
N TYR A 194 13.77 14.59 0.52
CA TYR A 194 14.47 14.81 -0.73
C TYR A 194 13.74 15.88 -1.57
N ALA A 195 14.48 16.81 -2.16
CA ALA A 195 13.91 17.95 -2.86
C ALA A 195 13.01 17.55 -4.06
N ALA A 196 13.37 16.46 -4.76
CA ALA A 196 12.58 15.94 -5.88
C ALA A 196 11.22 15.41 -5.39
N ASP A 197 11.23 14.64 -4.32
CA ASP A 197 10.06 14.01 -3.72
C ASP A 197 9.14 15.06 -3.07
N ALA A 198 9.73 16.03 -2.34
CA ALA A 198 8.99 17.15 -1.79
C ALA A 198 8.25 17.95 -2.89
N ALA A 199 8.88 18.14 -4.06
CA ALA A 199 8.24 18.79 -5.20
C ALA A 199 7.09 17.93 -5.80
N ALA A 200 7.26 16.59 -5.83
CA ALA A 200 6.21 15.67 -6.27
C ALA A 200 5.01 15.69 -5.31
N CYS A 201 5.27 15.60 -4.00
CA CYS A 201 4.27 15.72 -2.95
C CYS A 201 3.49 17.03 -3.03
N GLN A 202 4.18 18.18 -3.23
CA GLN A 202 3.53 19.49 -3.42
C GLN A 202 2.66 19.55 -4.68
N ARG A 203 3.08 18.87 -5.77
CA ARG A 203 2.24 18.80 -6.99
C ARG A 203 0.97 17.98 -6.76
N ALA A 204 1.07 16.86 -6.02
CA ALA A 204 -0.09 16.06 -5.66
C ALA A 204 -1.07 16.86 -4.79
N HIS A 205 -0.60 17.52 -3.72
CA HIS A 205 -1.44 18.37 -2.85
C HIS A 205 -2.17 19.50 -3.58
N LYS A 206 -1.61 20.03 -4.67
CA LYS A 206 -2.30 21.04 -5.49
C LYS A 206 -3.44 20.47 -6.36
N ARG A 207 -3.57 19.16 -6.44
CA ARG A 207 -4.61 18.46 -7.21
C ARG A 207 -5.82 18.07 -6.36
N ILE A 208 -5.64 18.02 -5.05
CA ILE A 208 -6.70 17.85 -4.04
C ILE A 208 -7.42 19.19 -3.83
#